data_8e5663c024741d55ba873c116e60371c
#
_entry.id   8e5663c024741d55ba873c116e60371c
#
_cell.length_a   1.000
_cell.length_b   1.000
_cell.length_c   1.000
_cell.angle_alpha   90.00
_cell.angle_beta   90.00
_cell.angle_gamma   90.00
#
_symmetry.space_group_name_H-M   'P 1'
#
loop_
_entity.id
_entity.type
_entity.pdbx_description
1 polymer ?
#
loop_
_entity_poly.entity_id
_entity_poly.type
_entity_poly.pdbx_seq_one_letter_code
_entity_poly.pdbx_strand_id
1 'polypeptide(L)'
;MEIKAKLNNLILSPKKVRLVVNLVRGLKTKKALEQLAFANKKAALPVSKLIKSAIANAEHNYELDKNNLFIKEIRVDEAGMLHRWTPKAHGSATPIRKRLSHIILTLSEIKDSGVKVAKKREVEAPLSLSEMAKKETSSKENKDTKDSLKKEEKFAGNKTDAAGRKGFVNKIFQRKSGNS
;
A
#
# COMPACT_ATOMS: atom_id res chain seq x y z
N MET A 1 -16.55 2.21 -20.54
CA MET A 1 -15.36 1.35 -20.36
C MET A 1 -15.45 0.59 -19.06
N GLU A 2 -14.82 -0.63 -18.94
CA GLU A 2 -14.86 -1.43 -17.70
C GLU A 2 -13.47 -1.67 -17.15
N ILE A 3 -13.29 -1.41 -15.86
CA ILE A 3 -12.02 -1.56 -15.16
C ILE A 3 -12.18 -2.63 -14.10
N LYS A 4 -11.31 -3.64 -14.12
CA LYS A 4 -11.36 -4.78 -13.20
C LYS A 4 -10.22 -4.69 -12.17
N ALA A 5 -10.54 -4.92 -10.91
CA ALA A 5 -9.58 -5.07 -9.82
C ALA A 5 -9.90 -6.33 -9.01
N LYS A 6 -8.87 -7.02 -8.54
CA LYS A 6 -9.01 -8.27 -7.78
C LYS A 6 -8.24 -8.18 -6.47
N LEU A 7 -8.83 -8.71 -5.41
CA LEU A 7 -8.19 -8.93 -4.12
C LEU A 7 -8.27 -10.41 -3.77
N ASN A 8 -7.14 -11.09 -3.78
CA ASN A 8 -7.08 -12.52 -3.54
C ASN A 8 -6.72 -12.83 -2.08
N ASN A 9 -7.17 -13.99 -1.60
CA ASN A 9 -6.80 -14.59 -0.30
C ASN A 9 -7.04 -13.68 0.93
N LEU A 10 -8.13 -12.91 0.92
CA LEU A 10 -8.51 -12.14 2.08
C LEU A 10 -8.90 -13.08 3.24
N ILE A 11 -8.23 -12.94 4.40
CA ILE A 11 -8.46 -13.77 5.60
C ILE A 11 -9.76 -13.34 6.30
N LEU A 12 -10.87 -13.43 5.60
CA LEU A 12 -12.22 -13.19 6.11
C LEU A 12 -13.19 -14.16 5.45
N SER A 13 -14.19 -14.60 6.22
CA SER A 13 -15.23 -15.49 5.68
C SER A 13 -16.07 -14.77 4.61
N PRO A 14 -16.39 -15.42 3.47
CA PRO A 14 -17.17 -14.83 2.38
C PRO A 14 -18.52 -14.27 2.84
N LYS A 15 -19.20 -14.95 3.75
CA LYS A 15 -20.46 -14.48 4.34
C LYS A 15 -20.33 -13.12 4.98
N LYS A 16 -19.24 -12.86 5.72
CA LYS A 16 -18.97 -11.57 6.37
C LYS A 16 -18.58 -10.47 5.39
N VAL A 17 -17.87 -10.81 4.33
CA VAL A 17 -17.48 -9.88 3.27
C VAL A 17 -18.68 -9.47 2.42
N ARG A 18 -19.57 -10.42 2.06
CA ARG A 18 -20.79 -10.14 1.26
C ARG A 18 -21.70 -9.11 1.90
N LEU A 19 -21.80 -9.08 3.23
CA LEU A 19 -22.59 -8.04 3.94
C LEU A 19 -22.09 -6.61 3.62
N VAL A 20 -20.77 -6.40 3.62
CA VAL A 20 -20.18 -5.09 3.33
C VAL A 20 -20.24 -4.77 1.84
N VAL A 21 -20.01 -5.75 0.98
CA VAL A 21 -20.05 -5.61 -0.47
C VAL A 21 -21.45 -5.21 -0.95
N ASN A 22 -22.50 -5.76 -0.36
CA ASN A 22 -23.89 -5.42 -0.72
C ASN A 22 -24.25 -3.96 -0.42
N LEU A 23 -23.60 -3.32 0.57
CA LEU A 23 -23.83 -1.91 0.87
C LEU A 23 -23.30 -0.97 -0.22
N VAL A 24 -22.29 -1.39 -0.97
CA VAL A 24 -21.60 -0.52 -1.93
C VAL A 24 -21.90 -0.86 -3.40
N ARG A 25 -22.58 -1.98 -3.64
CA ARG A 25 -22.93 -2.40 -4.99
C ARG A 25 -23.85 -1.38 -5.69
N GLY A 26 -23.51 -1.01 -6.93
CA GLY A 26 -24.29 -0.06 -7.73
C GLY A 26 -24.12 1.42 -7.36
N LEU A 27 -23.30 1.75 -6.35
CA LEU A 27 -23.06 3.13 -5.94
C LEU A 27 -21.93 3.79 -6.74
N LYS A 28 -21.96 5.12 -6.80
CA LYS A 28 -20.83 5.93 -7.26
C LYS A 28 -19.63 5.71 -6.33
N THR A 29 -18.42 5.68 -6.87
CA THR A 29 -17.18 5.38 -6.12
C THR A 29 -17.00 6.28 -4.90
N LYS A 30 -17.28 7.58 -5.00
CA LYS A 30 -17.19 8.53 -3.88
C LYS A 30 -18.15 8.16 -2.75
N LYS A 31 -19.44 7.94 -3.05
CA LYS A 31 -20.44 7.54 -2.03
C LYS A 31 -20.12 6.18 -1.42
N ALA A 32 -19.61 5.24 -2.21
CA ALA A 32 -19.19 3.94 -1.71
C ALA A 32 -18.03 4.04 -0.69
N LEU A 33 -17.03 4.90 -0.92
CA LEU A 33 -15.94 5.13 0.01
C LEU A 33 -16.42 5.81 1.30
N GLU A 34 -17.34 6.77 1.20
CA GLU A 34 -17.96 7.43 2.36
C GLU A 34 -18.72 6.41 3.22
N GLN A 35 -19.58 5.57 2.62
CA GLN A 35 -20.30 4.52 3.36
C GLN A 35 -19.36 3.50 4.02
N LEU A 36 -18.28 3.11 3.35
CA LEU A 36 -17.29 2.19 3.92
C LEU A 36 -16.52 2.79 5.09
N ALA A 37 -16.33 4.12 5.12
CA ALA A 37 -15.67 4.81 6.23
C ALA A 37 -16.49 4.71 7.53
N PHE A 38 -17.82 4.75 7.43
CA PHE A 38 -18.73 4.60 8.58
C PHE A 38 -19.05 3.14 8.94
N ALA A 39 -18.76 2.20 8.03
CA ALA A 39 -19.07 0.79 8.26
C ALA A 39 -18.12 0.16 9.29
N ASN A 40 -18.60 -0.07 10.51
CA ASN A 40 -17.82 -0.72 11.59
C ASN A 40 -17.71 -2.25 11.37
N LYS A 41 -17.07 -2.67 10.30
CA LYS A 41 -16.81 -4.08 9.95
C LYS A 41 -15.37 -4.27 9.46
N LYS A 42 -14.72 -5.36 9.90
CA LYS A 42 -13.34 -5.66 9.49
C LYS A 42 -13.16 -5.76 7.96
N ALA A 43 -14.23 -6.09 7.22
CA ALA A 43 -14.20 -6.16 5.77
C ALA A 43 -14.23 -4.79 5.09
N ALA A 44 -14.64 -3.71 5.76
CA ALA A 44 -14.77 -2.38 5.15
C ALA A 44 -13.40 -1.84 4.69
N LEU A 45 -12.37 -1.96 5.52
CA LEU A 45 -11.02 -1.47 5.20
C LEU A 45 -10.41 -2.14 3.96
N PRO A 46 -10.37 -3.49 3.83
CA PRO A 46 -9.87 -4.14 2.61
C PRO A 46 -10.68 -3.78 1.36
N VAL A 47 -12.02 -3.71 1.47
CA VAL A 47 -12.88 -3.33 0.35
C VAL A 47 -12.62 -1.88 -0.08
N SER A 48 -12.47 -0.94 0.86
CA SER A 48 -12.14 0.45 0.53
C SER A 48 -10.77 0.59 -0.15
N LYS A 49 -9.77 -0.19 0.28
CA LYS A 49 -8.45 -0.23 -0.37
C LYS A 49 -8.54 -0.77 -1.80
N LEU A 50 -9.35 -1.81 -2.03
CA LEU A 50 -9.57 -2.36 -3.37
C LEU A 50 -10.23 -1.32 -4.30
N ILE A 51 -11.25 -0.59 -3.81
CA ILE A 51 -11.91 0.46 -4.59
C ILE A 51 -10.92 1.60 -4.90
N LYS A 52 -10.12 2.05 -3.93
CA LYS A 52 -9.08 3.07 -4.15
C LYS A 52 -8.05 2.64 -5.19
N SER A 53 -7.62 1.39 -5.15
CA SER A 53 -6.71 0.81 -6.15
C SER A 53 -7.35 0.78 -7.54
N ALA A 54 -8.63 0.42 -7.64
CA ALA A 54 -9.35 0.42 -8.90
C ALA A 54 -9.52 1.83 -9.49
N ILE A 55 -9.77 2.84 -8.63
CA ILE A 55 -9.85 4.24 -9.04
C ILE A 55 -8.48 4.72 -9.56
N ALA A 56 -7.39 4.43 -8.84
CA ALA A 56 -6.04 4.79 -9.26
C ALA A 56 -5.67 4.14 -10.61
N ASN A 57 -6.07 2.88 -10.83
CA ASN A 57 -5.91 2.22 -12.12
C ASN A 57 -6.72 2.90 -13.24
N ALA A 58 -7.94 3.40 -12.93
CA ALA A 58 -8.77 4.15 -13.84
C ALA A 58 -8.12 5.47 -14.27
N GLU A 59 -7.64 6.23 -13.30
CA GLU A 59 -6.99 7.53 -13.52
C GLU A 59 -5.67 7.35 -14.28
N HIS A 60 -4.84 6.40 -13.85
CA HIS A 60 -3.47 6.29 -14.37
C HIS A 60 -3.36 5.58 -15.71
N ASN A 61 -4.16 4.52 -15.93
CA ASN A 61 -4.06 3.71 -17.15
C ASN A 61 -5.02 4.17 -18.25
N TYR A 62 -6.16 4.77 -17.86
CA TYR A 62 -7.24 5.10 -18.79
C TYR A 62 -7.58 6.59 -18.80
N GLU A 63 -6.91 7.41 -17.98
CA GLU A 63 -7.13 8.86 -17.86
C GLU A 63 -8.61 9.23 -17.60
N LEU A 64 -9.31 8.42 -16.80
CA LEU A 64 -10.72 8.60 -16.48
C LEU A 64 -10.90 9.44 -15.22
N ASP A 65 -11.93 10.27 -15.21
CA ASP A 65 -12.29 11.07 -14.04
C ASP A 65 -12.87 10.21 -12.91
N LYS A 66 -12.28 10.28 -11.72
CA LYS A 66 -12.76 9.56 -10.53
C LYS A 66 -14.21 9.81 -10.15
N ASN A 67 -14.75 11.01 -10.49
CA ASN A 67 -16.13 11.36 -10.19
C ASN A 67 -17.13 10.71 -11.16
N ASN A 68 -16.67 10.26 -12.34
CA ASN A 68 -17.48 9.63 -13.37
C ASN A 68 -17.54 8.11 -13.26
N LEU A 69 -17.03 7.52 -12.17
CA LEU A 69 -16.97 6.07 -11.97
C LEU A 69 -18.05 5.59 -11.00
N PHE A 70 -18.61 4.41 -11.29
CA PHE A 70 -19.50 3.69 -10.38
C PHE A 70 -19.17 2.21 -10.32
N ILE A 71 -19.62 1.55 -9.28
CA ILE A 71 -19.42 0.11 -9.06
C ILE A 71 -20.49 -0.64 -9.85
N LYS A 72 -20.14 -1.16 -11.01
CA LYS A 72 -21.03 -1.96 -11.85
C LYS A 72 -21.30 -3.30 -11.20
N GLU A 73 -20.25 -4.01 -10.84
CA GLU A 73 -20.33 -5.32 -10.24
C GLU A 73 -19.25 -5.51 -9.19
N ILE A 74 -19.60 -6.20 -8.10
CA ILE A 74 -18.66 -6.65 -7.11
C ILE A 74 -19.06 -8.07 -6.66
N ARG A 75 -18.17 -9.04 -6.87
CA ARG A 75 -18.39 -10.45 -6.51
C ARG A 75 -17.45 -10.89 -5.41
N VAL A 76 -17.94 -11.80 -4.58
CA VAL A 76 -17.17 -12.41 -3.50
C VAL A 76 -17.25 -13.92 -3.64
N ASP A 77 -16.11 -14.50 -3.99
CA ASP A 77 -15.95 -15.92 -4.19
C ASP A 77 -15.27 -16.56 -2.98
N GLU A 78 -15.50 -17.85 -2.77
CA GLU A 78 -14.81 -18.61 -1.74
C GLU A 78 -13.39 -18.93 -2.22
N ALA A 79 -12.42 -18.70 -1.34
CA ALA A 79 -11.05 -19.15 -1.50
C ALA A 79 -10.78 -20.37 -0.62
N GLY A 80 -9.60 -20.92 -0.68
CA GLY A 80 -9.16 -22.02 0.16
C GLY A 80 -9.33 -21.76 1.66
N MET A 81 -9.19 -22.79 2.48
CA MET A 81 -9.24 -22.68 3.93
C MET A 81 -7.86 -22.97 4.54
N LEU A 82 -7.50 -22.19 5.54
CA LEU A 82 -6.35 -22.47 6.38
C LEU A 82 -6.82 -23.28 7.59
N HIS A 83 -6.32 -24.49 7.74
CA HIS A 83 -6.61 -25.35 8.88
C HIS A 83 -5.67 -25.02 10.03
N ARG A 84 -6.20 -24.97 11.25
CA ARG A 84 -5.46 -24.80 12.51
C ARG A 84 -6.08 -25.74 13.54
N TRP A 85 -5.33 -26.08 14.56
CA TRP A 85 -5.76 -26.99 15.61
C TRP A 85 -5.69 -26.27 16.95
N THR A 86 -6.70 -26.48 17.78
CA THR A 86 -6.71 -26.02 19.16
C THR A 86 -6.67 -27.23 20.07
N PRO A 87 -5.70 -27.34 20.98
CA PRO A 87 -5.68 -28.42 21.96
C PRO A 87 -6.88 -28.31 22.91
N LYS A 88 -7.43 -29.44 23.26
CA LYS A 88 -8.54 -29.62 24.21
C LYS A 88 -8.09 -30.57 25.33
N ALA A 89 -8.98 -30.77 26.34
CA ALA A 89 -8.75 -31.73 27.41
C ALA A 89 -8.52 -33.15 26.89
N HIS A 90 -7.83 -33.97 27.67
CA HIS A 90 -7.51 -35.38 27.38
C HIS A 90 -6.74 -35.58 26.04
N GLY A 91 -5.88 -34.66 25.67
CA GLY A 91 -5.04 -34.78 24.45
C GLY A 91 -5.80 -34.67 23.14
N SER A 92 -7.10 -34.37 23.15
CA SER A 92 -7.86 -34.16 21.93
C SER A 92 -7.53 -32.84 21.27
N ALA A 93 -7.63 -32.74 19.92
CA ALA A 93 -7.44 -31.51 19.16
C ALA A 93 -8.64 -31.23 18.27
N THR A 94 -9.15 -30.00 18.33
CA THR A 94 -10.27 -29.57 17.47
C THR A 94 -9.80 -28.68 16.33
N PRO A 95 -10.25 -28.92 15.08
CA PRO A 95 -9.85 -28.12 13.94
C PRO A 95 -10.51 -26.74 13.92
N ILE A 96 -9.73 -25.70 13.63
CA ILE A 96 -10.22 -24.35 13.35
C ILE A 96 -10.08 -24.09 11.85
N ARG A 97 -11.19 -23.76 11.19
CA ARG A 97 -11.25 -23.44 9.76
C ARG A 97 -11.20 -21.94 9.56
N LYS A 98 -10.03 -21.38 9.18
CA LYS A 98 -9.90 -19.97 8.77
C LYS A 98 -10.23 -19.84 7.29
N ARG A 99 -11.50 -19.50 6.98
CA ARG A 99 -11.98 -19.34 5.60
C ARG A 99 -11.40 -18.09 4.98
N LEU A 100 -11.02 -18.19 3.71
CA LEU A 100 -10.53 -17.08 2.88
C LEU A 100 -11.60 -16.71 1.84
N SER A 101 -11.46 -15.53 1.26
CA SER A 101 -12.32 -15.05 0.17
C SER A 101 -11.53 -14.32 -0.89
N HIS A 102 -12.02 -14.35 -2.13
CA HIS A 102 -11.60 -13.55 -3.25
C HIS A 102 -12.64 -12.45 -3.50
N ILE A 103 -12.20 -11.26 -3.84
CA ILE A 103 -13.10 -10.16 -4.21
C ILE A 103 -12.72 -9.72 -5.62
N ILE A 104 -13.71 -9.65 -6.51
CA ILE A 104 -13.58 -9.16 -7.87
C ILE A 104 -14.47 -7.94 -7.99
N LEU A 105 -13.87 -6.81 -8.33
CA LEU A 105 -14.54 -5.53 -8.51
C LEU A 105 -14.47 -5.13 -9.98
N THR A 106 -15.60 -4.70 -10.53
CA THR A 106 -15.69 -4.09 -11.86
C THR A 106 -16.28 -2.68 -11.71
N LEU A 107 -15.49 -1.68 -12.09
CA LEU A 107 -15.96 -0.28 -12.21
C LEU A 107 -16.37 -0.01 -13.65
N SER A 108 -17.33 0.86 -13.83
CA SER A 108 -17.75 1.38 -15.14
C SER A 108 -17.96 2.89 -15.07
N GLU A 109 -17.92 3.54 -16.22
CA GLU A 109 -18.21 4.96 -16.37
C GLU A 109 -19.71 5.21 -16.38
N ILE A 110 -20.13 6.34 -15.80
CA ILE A 110 -21.53 6.81 -15.82
C ILE A 110 -21.84 7.47 -17.17
N LYS A 111 -20.89 8.31 -17.65
CA LYS A 111 -20.97 8.98 -18.96
C LYS A 111 -19.76 8.54 -19.76
N ASP A 112 -19.98 8.07 -20.97
CA ASP A 112 -18.89 7.65 -21.83
C ASP A 112 -17.98 8.84 -22.17
N SER A 113 -16.71 8.76 -21.77
CA SER A 113 -15.70 9.79 -22.03
C SER A 113 -14.93 9.57 -23.36
N GLY A 114 -15.45 8.70 -24.24
CA GLY A 114 -14.79 8.24 -25.45
C GLY A 114 -13.81 7.09 -25.20
N VAL A 115 -13.40 6.42 -26.27
CA VAL A 115 -12.45 5.30 -26.18
C VAL A 115 -11.05 5.84 -25.93
N LYS A 116 -10.67 5.93 -24.65
CA LYS A 116 -9.26 6.18 -24.29
C LYS A 116 -8.54 4.84 -24.20
N VAL A 117 -7.61 4.63 -25.11
CA VAL A 117 -6.77 3.42 -25.13
C VAL A 117 -5.85 3.46 -23.91
N ALA A 118 -5.76 2.33 -23.21
CA ALA A 118 -4.83 2.19 -22.09
C ALA A 118 -3.42 2.59 -22.53
N LYS A 119 -2.83 3.55 -21.82
CA LYS A 119 -1.47 4.02 -22.09
C LYS A 119 -0.50 2.86 -21.92
N LYS A 120 0.04 2.35 -23.03
CA LYS A 120 1.07 1.30 -23.01
C LYS A 120 2.29 1.92 -22.34
N ARG A 121 2.71 1.37 -21.19
CA ARG A 121 3.99 1.78 -20.58
C ARG A 121 5.08 1.49 -21.58
N GLU A 122 5.72 2.51 -22.12
CA GLU A 122 7.03 2.34 -22.73
C GLU A 122 7.99 1.98 -21.58
N VAL A 123 8.31 0.70 -21.52
CA VAL A 123 9.39 0.24 -20.65
C VAL A 123 10.64 0.76 -21.29
N GLU A 124 11.26 1.79 -20.72
CA GLU A 124 12.59 2.24 -21.15
C GLU A 124 13.49 0.99 -21.19
N ALA A 125 14.17 0.79 -22.30
CA ALA A 125 15.09 -0.33 -22.45
C ALA A 125 16.09 -0.33 -21.29
N PRO A 126 16.46 -1.49 -20.72
CA PRO A 126 17.42 -1.53 -19.62
C PRO A 126 18.69 -0.82 -20.04
N LEU A 127 19.05 0.22 -19.28
CA LEU A 127 20.28 0.98 -19.51
C LEU A 127 21.47 0.02 -19.55
N SER A 128 22.28 0.11 -20.60
CA SER A 128 23.49 -0.71 -20.71
C SER A 128 24.46 -0.36 -19.58
N LEU A 129 25.21 -1.36 -19.08
CA LEU A 129 26.21 -1.17 -18.02
C LEU A 129 27.19 -0.02 -18.30
N SER A 130 27.46 0.28 -19.58
CA SER A 130 28.31 1.39 -20.04
C SER A 130 27.68 2.77 -19.81
N GLU A 131 26.35 2.87 -19.84
CA GLU A 131 25.62 4.13 -19.60
C GLU A 131 25.44 4.40 -18.09
N MET A 132 25.34 3.33 -17.28
CA MET A 132 25.36 3.45 -15.80
C MET A 132 26.71 3.96 -15.29
N ALA A 133 27.83 3.46 -15.84
CA ALA A 133 29.17 3.92 -15.47
C ALA A 133 29.39 5.40 -15.81
N LYS A 134 28.86 5.90 -16.92
CA LYS A 134 28.91 7.33 -17.28
C LYS A 134 28.06 8.22 -16.39
N LYS A 135 26.91 7.73 -15.91
CA LYS A 135 26.07 8.49 -14.95
C LYS A 135 26.69 8.56 -13.55
N GLU A 136 27.42 7.55 -13.11
CA GLU A 136 28.10 7.56 -11.82
C GLU A 136 29.30 8.51 -11.79
N THR A 137 30.04 8.64 -12.89
CA THR A 137 31.15 9.60 -12.99
C THR A 137 30.66 11.05 -12.99
N SER A 138 29.60 11.37 -13.74
CA SER A 138 29.03 12.72 -13.77
C SER A 138 28.34 13.14 -12.48
N SER A 139 27.85 12.19 -11.67
CA SER A 139 27.26 12.49 -10.35
C SER A 139 28.29 12.65 -9.22
N LYS A 140 29.52 12.15 -9.39
CA LYS A 140 30.62 12.35 -8.44
C LYS A 140 31.27 13.73 -8.63
N GLU A 141 31.50 14.17 -9.86
CA GLU A 141 32.05 15.49 -10.13
C GLU A 141 31.17 16.66 -9.63
N ASN A 142 29.84 16.49 -9.64
CA ASN A 142 28.91 17.50 -9.11
C ASN A 142 28.75 17.48 -7.57
N LYS A 143 29.23 16.45 -6.87
CA LYS A 143 29.23 16.41 -5.40
C LYS A 143 30.48 17.03 -4.80
N ASP A 144 31.62 16.82 -5.42
CA ASP A 144 32.89 17.32 -4.89
C ASP A 144 33.00 18.86 -5.01
N THR A 145 32.34 19.48 -6.01
CA THR A 145 32.25 20.95 -6.13
C THR A 145 31.26 21.60 -5.19
N LYS A 146 30.22 20.87 -4.71
CA LYS A 146 29.25 21.41 -3.72
C LYS A 146 29.72 21.27 -2.27
N ASP A 147 30.54 20.27 -1.97
CA ASP A 147 31.06 20.05 -0.61
C ASP A 147 32.25 20.95 -0.29
N SER A 148 33.06 21.40 -1.29
CA SER A 148 34.11 22.38 -1.10
C SER A 148 33.58 23.79 -0.79
N LEU A 149 32.51 24.22 -1.46
CA LEU A 149 31.87 25.53 -1.20
C LEU A 149 31.12 25.59 0.15
N LYS A 150 30.61 24.48 0.66
CA LYS A 150 29.95 24.43 1.98
C LYS A 150 30.90 24.32 3.16
N LYS A 151 32.16 23.96 2.96
CA LYS A 151 33.17 23.90 4.01
C LYS A 151 33.76 25.28 4.34
N GLU A 152 33.82 26.19 3.39
CA GLU A 152 34.36 27.54 3.64
C GLU A 152 33.38 28.43 4.41
N GLU A 153 32.06 28.26 4.25
CA GLU A 153 31.08 29.08 4.99
C GLU A 153 30.86 28.60 6.46
N LYS A 154 31.31 27.42 6.85
CA LYS A 154 31.15 26.88 8.22
C LYS A 154 32.33 27.19 9.15
N PHE A 155 33.42 27.77 8.67
CA PHE A 155 34.60 28.11 9.50
C PHE A 155 34.57 29.52 10.08
N ALA A 156 33.61 30.37 9.71
CA ALA A 156 33.53 31.78 10.12
C ALA A 156 32.48 32.08 11.22
N GLY A 157 31.92 31.10 11.91
CA GLY A 157 30.93 31.39 12.94
C GLY A 157 30.70 30.22 13.90
N ASN A 158 31.43 30.13 14.97
CA ASN A 158 31.01 29.96 16.35
C ASN A 158 32.12 29.37 17.22
N LYS A 159 32.85 30.24 17.89
CA LYS A 159 33.44 29.94 19.20
C LYS A 159 32.36 30.32 20.20
N THR A 160 31.78 29.35 20.90
CA THR A 160 31.42 29.33 22.33
C THR A 160 30.51 28.13 22.62
N ASP A 161 30.76 27.53 23.79
CA ASP A 161 29.98 26.56 24.56
C ASP A 161 30.30 25.08 24.36
N ALA A 162 31.42 24.72 24.98
CA ALA A 162 31.71 23.38 25.44
C ALA A 162 30.95 23.13 26.74
N ALA A 163 29.80 22.46 26.68
CA ALA A 163 29.18 21.78 27.83
C ALA A 163 28.25 20.64 27.37
N GLY A 164 28.74 19.43 27.47
CA GLY A 164 27.99 18.27 27.92
C GLY A 164 26.79 17.76 27.11
N ARG A 165 26.99 17.16 25.91
CA ARG A 165 26.03 16.19 25.39
C ARG A 165 26.66 14.80 25.32
N LYS A 166 26.51 14.02 26.41
CA LYS A 166 26.78 12.57 26.42
C LYS A 166 25.84 11.91 25.43
N GLY A 167 26.39 11.29 24.37
CA GLY A 167 25.63 10.68 23.28
C GLY A 167 24.70 9.58 23.76
N PHE A 168 23.54 9.49 23.13
CA PHE A 168 22.47 8.50 23.32
C PHE A 168 22.95 7.05 23.31
N VAL A 169 24.03 6.75 22.62
CA VAL A 169 24.57 5.38 22.44
C VAL A 169 25.09 4.76 23.76
N ASN A 170 25.60 5.57 24.70
CA ASN A 170 26.15 5.04 25.97
C ASN A 170 25.08 4.58 26.99
N LYS A 171 23.79 4.86 26.74
CA LYS A 171 22.71 4.50 27.66
C LYS A 171 22.09 3.12 27.39
N ILE A 172 22.35 2.52 26.22
CA ILE A 172 21.70 1.28 25.77
C ILE A 172 22.46 0.03 26.23
N PHE A 173 23.76 0.13 26.56
CA PHE A 173 24.63 -1.02 26.85
C PHE A 173 25.12 -1.14 28.30
N GLN A 174 24.56 -0.40 29.24
CA GLN A 174 24.88 -0.63 30.65
C GLN A 174 24.06 -1.81 31.19
N ARG A 175 24.69 -3.00 31.26
CA ARG A 175 24.18 -4.13 32.05
C ARG A 175 24.22 -3.71 33.55
N LYS A 176 23.05 -3.64 34.20
CA LYS A 176 23.02 -3.63 35.68
C LYS A 176 23.48 -4.99 36.16
N SER A 177 24.71 -5.07 36.70
CA SER A 177 25.11 -6.20 37.52
C SER A 177 24.27 -6.18 38.79
N GLY A 178 23.45 -7.19 38.99
CA GLY A 178 22.72 -7.36 40.23
C GLY A 178 23.71 -7.61 41.37
N ASN A 179 23.59 -6.86 42.43
CA ASN A 179 24.26 -7.13 43.69
C ASN A 179 23.29 -7.96 44.52
N SER A 180 23.77 -9.12 44.95
CA SER A 180 23.16 -10.05 45.89
C SER A 180 23.01 -9.42 47.26
#